data_1f5fb177021a1a1084ed92fe1da1e18c
#
_entry.id   1f5fb177021a1a1084ed92fe1da1e18c
#
_cell.length_a   1.000
_cell.length_b   1.000
_cell.length_c   1.000
_cell.angle_alpha   90.00
_cell.angle_beta   90.00
_cell.angle_gamma   90.00
#
_symmetry.space_group_name_H-M   'P 1'
#
loop_
_entity.id
_entity.type
_entity.pdbx_description
1 polymer ?
#
loop_
_entity_poly.entity_id
_entity_poly.type
_entity_poly.pdbx_seq_one_letter_code
_entity_poly.pdbx_strand_id
1 'polypeptide(L)'
;MSMRHPLRHTLRHNPAGEKITDGDDVIARMLQDASIPTLMMSMIHMSGDASLLNGSIRPLGVYLNEVQGYMSEEDKAAIRAQALQIIKAYRDRGCTLPSPPSHKTINDMMSFMVATPVPAEYVPMMLEEMELHGVDARAVPFDDVAVDAKEHFNVVVIGGGMSGVLAAIRLHEAGIPF
;
A
#
# COMPACT_ATOMS: atom_id res chain seq x y z
N MET A 1 -7.82 3.53 -36.18
CA MET A 1 -6.99 4.49 -35.43
C MET A 1 -7.24 4.24 -33.96
N SER A 2 -6.46 3.31 -33.36
CA SER A 2 -6.67 2.84 -31.98
C SER A 2 -6.25 3.92 -31.01
N MET A 3 -7.18 4.56 -30.34
CA MET A 3 -6.88 5.40 -29.19
C MET A 3 -6.35 4.51 -28.06
N ARG A 4 -5.04 4.42 -27.94
CA ARG A 4 -4.42 3.85 -26.75
C ARG A 4 -4.77 4.76 -25.57
N HIS A 5 -5.70 4.31 -24.73
CA HIS A 5 -6.14 5.06 -23.55
C HIS A 5 -4.99 5.19 -22.54
N PRO A 6 -4.70 6.42 -22.06
CA PRO A 6 -3.59 6.68 -21.12
C PRO A 6 -3.79 6.08 -19.71
N LEU A 7 -4.94 5.46 -19.43
CA LEU A 7 -5.27 4.93 -18.10
C LEU A 7 -4.50 3.66 -17.70
N ARG A 8 -3.80 2.99 -18.63
CA ARG A 8 -2.95 1.84 -18.29
C ARG A 8 -1.80 2.17 -17.34
N HIS A 9 -1.45 3.46 -17.17
CA HIS A 9 -0.34 3.89 -16.32
C HIS A 9 -0.75 4.40 -14.93
N THR A 10 -2.04 4.72 -14.72
CA THR A 10 -2.49 5.36 -13.47
C THR A 10 -2.88 4.38 -12.35
N LEU A 11 -3.10 3.11 -12.67
CA LEU A 11 -3.47 2.07 -11.68
C LEU A 11 -2.33 1.08 -11.38
N ARG A 12 -1.18 1.19 -12.05
CA ARG A 12 -0.01 0.41 -11.65
C ARG A 12 0.59 1.06 -10.42
N HIS A 13 0.71 0.27 -9.36
CA HIS A 13 1.52 0.65 -8.21
C HIS A 13 2.85 1.22 -8.70
N ASN A 14 3.09 2.50 -8.40
CA ASN A 14 4.36 3.13 -8.75
C ASN A 14 5.37 2.83 -7.64
N PRO A 15 6.29 1.87 -7.82
CA PRO A 15 7.27 1.54 -6.80
C PRO A 15 8.23 2.71 -6.49
N ALA A 16 8.27 3.72 -7.36
CA ALA A 16 8.99 4.96 -7.09
C ALA A 16 8.23 5.90 -6.12
N GLY A 17 6.95 5.58 -5.81
CA GLY A 17 6.09 6.43 -4.99
C GLY A 17 5.65 7.70 -5.71
N GLU A 18 4.60 8.33 -5.19
CA GLU A 18 4.24 9.69 -5.60
C GLU A 18 5.18 10.68 -4.93
N LYS A 19 5.52 11.75 -5.66
CA LYS A 19 6.37 12.81 -5.10
C LYS A 19 5.60 13.59 -4.06
N ILE A 20 6.14 13.67 -2.86
CA ILE A 20 5.66 14.55 -1.81
C ILE A 20 6.17 15.95 -2.13
N THR A 21 5.24 16.90 -2.34
CA THR A 21 5.55 18.31 -2.65
C THR A 21 5.19 19.24 -1.48
N ASP A 22 4.49 18.73 -0.47
CA ASP A 22 3.99 19.51 0.64
C ASP A 22 5.11 20.01 1.57
N GLY A 23 4.86 21.15 2.19
CA GLY A 23 5.72 21.72 3.23
C GLY A 23 5.63 20.96 4.55
N ASP A 24 6.60 21.17 5.42
CA ASP A 24 6.72 20.47 6.71
C ASP A 24 5.50 20.66 7.61
N ASP A 25 4.89 21.86 7.60
CA ASP A 25 3.70 22.22 8.38
C ASP A 25 2.45 21.47 7.88
N VAL A 26 2.33 21.27 6.58
CA VAL A 26 1.23 20.48 5.99
C VAL A 26 1.39 19.01 6.37
N ILE A 27 2.59 18.44 6.21
CA ILE A 27 2.88 17.07 6.59
C ILE A 27 2.61 16.84 8.09
N ALA A 28 3.10 17.76 8.96
CA ALA A 28 2.89 17.66 10.40
C ALA A 28 1.41 17.68 10.78
N ARG A 29 0.59 18.47 10.08
CA ARG A 29 -0.86 18.51 10.28
C ARG A 29 -1.53 17.22 9.83
N MET A 30 -1.18 16.69 8.66
CA MET A 30 -1.74 15.43 8.13
C MET A 30 -1.42 14.24 9.04
N LEU A 31 -0.26 14.24 9.70
CA LEU A 31 0.12 13.19 10.64
C LEU A 31 -0.78 13.11 11.89
N GLN A 32 -1.56 14.15 12.19
CA GLN A 32 -2.49 14.12 13.35
C GLN A 32 -3.61 13.10 13.14
N ASP A 33 -4.04 12.89 11.90
CA ASP A 33 -5.13 11.99 11.54
C ASP A 33 -4.64 10.57 11.18
N ALA A 34 -3.32 10.35 11.15
CA ALA A 34 -2.75 9.07 10.76
C ALA A 34 -2.99 7.98 11.81
N SER A 35 -3.32 6.75 11.36
CA SER A 35 -3.26 5.56 12.20
C SER A 35 -1.82 5.28 12.58
N ILE A 36 -1.50 5.31 13.87
CA ILE A 36 -0.11 5.20 14.34
C ILE A 36 0.52 3.84 14.01
N PRO A 37 -0.15 2.69 14.22
CA PRO A 37 0.43 1.41 13.83
C PRO A 37 0.74 1.33 12.33
N THR A 38 -0.16 1.82 11.48
CA THR A 38 0.06 1.88 10.02
C THR A 38 1.19 2.83 9.66
N LEU A 39 1.26 3.98 10.33
CA LEU A 39 2.34 4.96 10.13
C LEU A 39 3.71 4.35 10.46
N MET A 40 3.82 3.59 11.56
CA MET A 40 5.06 2.90 11.93
C MET A 40 5.53 1.92 10.85
N MET A 41 4.61 1.18 10.23
CA MET A 41 4.94 0.29 9.10
C MET A 41 5.41 1.09 7.89
N SER A 42 4.74 2.19 7.55
CA SER A 42 5.12 3.09 6.46
C SER A 42 6.51 3.71 6.69
N MET A 43 6.85 4.05 7.93
CA MET A 43 8.17 4.56 8.28
C MET A 43 9.29 3.55 7.97
N ILE A 44 9.06 2.25 8.25
CA ILE A 44 10.01 1.18 7.92
C ILE A 44 10.19 1.08 6.39
N HIS A 45 9.12 1.13 5.62
CA HIS A 45 9.20 1.10 4.16
C HIS A 45 9.92 2.32 3.60
N MET A 46 9.64 3.52 4.11
CA MET A 46 10.29 4.74 3.64
C MET A 46 11.75 4.84 4.02
N SER A 47 12.13 4.38 5.21
CA SER A 47 13.51 4.49 5.70
C SER A 47 14.40 3.29 5.35
N GLY A 48 13.81 2.10 5.22
CA GLY A 48 14.52 0.83 5.19
C GLY A 48 15.03 0.36 6.57
N ASP A 49 14.70 1.10 7.64
CA ASP A 49 15.16 0.83 9.00
C ASP A 49 14.05 0.13 9.81
N ALA A 50 14.26 -1.14 10.11
CA ALA A 50 13.35 -1.96 10.92
C ALA A 50 13.61 -1.86 12.43
N SER A 51 14.49 -0.97 12.90
CA SER A 51 14.82 -0.82 14.34
C SER A 51 13.61 -0.45 15.20
N LEU A 52 12.61 0.21 14.61
CA LEU A 52 11.30 0.49 15.24
C LEU A 52 10.65 -0.76 15.84
N LEU A 53 10.81 -1.91 15.20
CA LEU A 53 10.21 -3.18 15.68
C LEU A 53 10.80 -3.65 17.02
N ASN A 54 11.99 -3.17 17.38
CA ASN A 54 12.67 -3.48 18.63
C ASN A 54 12.50 -2.41 19.71
N GLY A 55 11.77 -1.32 19.39
CA GLY A 55 11.52 -0.22 20.31
C GLY A 55 10.53 -0.59 21.44
N SER A 56 10.51 0.26 22.48
CA SER A 56 9.55 0.16 23.58
C SER A 56 8.16 0.64 23.20
N ILE A 57 8.05 1.57 22.26
CA ILE A 57 6.78 2.08 21.76
C ILE A 57 6.23 1.09 20.73
N ARG A 58 5.10 0.48 21.05
CA ARG A 58 4.46 -0.52 20.18
C ARG A 58 2.95 -0.57 20.39
N PRO A 59 2.19 -0.94 19.35
CA PRO A 59 0.77 -1.19 19.49
C PRO A 59 0.51 -2.41 20.37
N LEU A 60 -0.63 -2.39 21.07
CA LEU A 60 -1.14 -3.54 21.84
C LEU A 60 -2.12 -4.39 21.02
N GLY A 61 -2.27 -4.10 19.74
CA GLY A 61 -3.16 -4.72 18.78
C GLY A 61 -3.95 -3.69 18.01
N VAL A 62 -4.60 -4.12 16.91
CA VAL A 62 -5.49 -3.30 16.09
C VAL A 62 -6.79 -4.06 15.91
N TYR A 63 -7.91 -3.39 16.21
CA TYR A 63 -9.25 -3.95 16.14
C TYR A 63 -10.15 -3.05 15.29
N LEU A 64 -11.30 -3.54 14.86
CA LEU A 64 -12.22 -2.82 13.97
C LEU A 64 -12.66 -1.43 14.47
N ASN A 65 -12.73 -1.25 15.79
CA ASN A 65 -13.14 -0.01 16.45
C ASN A 65 -11.99 0.72 17.16
N GLU A 66 -10.76 0.20 17.06
CA GLU A 66 -9.57 0.81 17.66
C GLU A 66 -8.38 0.64 16.70
N VAL A 67 -8.10 1.69 15.97
CA VAL A 67 -7.06 1.72 14.91
C VAL A 67 -5.77 2.38 15.34
N GLN A 68 -5.72 2.90 16.59
CA GLN A 68 -4.54 3.58 17.14
C GLN A 68 -3.68 2.69 18.01
N GLY A 69 -4.01 1.39 18.09
CA GLY A 69 -3.20 0.38 18.79
C GLY A 69 -3.20 0.51 20.31
N TYR A 70 -4.21 1.14 20.91
CA TYR A 70 -4.31 1.44 22.35
C TYR A 70 -3.09 2.18 22.90
N MET A 71 -2.41 2.96 22.06
CA MET A 71 -1.20 3.71 22.43
C MET A 71 -1.54 4.96 23.21
N SER A 72 -0.65 5.37 24.14
CA SER A 72 -0.76 6.62 24.86
C SER A 72 -0.64 7.84 23.93
N GLU A 73 -1.19 8.97 24.31
CA GLU A 73 -1.02 10.21 23.52
C GLU A 73 0.45 10.66 23.45
N GLU A 74 1.24 10.36 24.48
CA GLU A 74 2.68 10.62 24.51
C GLU A 74 3.41 9.78 23.46
N ASP A 75 3.15 8.48 23.42
CA ASP A 75 3.73 7.58 22.42
C ASP A 75 3.32 7.96 21.00
N LYS A 76 2.03 8.29 20.79
CA LYS A 76 1.54 8.75 19.50
C LYS A 76 2.24 10.03 19.04
N ALA A 77 2.43 10.98 19.94
CA ALA A 77 3.14 12.22 19.65
C ALA A 77 4.61 11.96 19.29
N ALA A 78 5.28 11.05 20.02
CA ALA A 78 6.66 10.66 19.73
C ALA A 78 6.80 10.02 18.35
N ILE A 79 5.89 9.10 17.99
CA ILE A 79 5.89 8.46 16.65
C ILE A 79 5.59 9.48 15.55
N ARG A 80 4.64 10.42 15.74
CA ARG A 80 4.38 11.49 14.76
C ARG A 80 5.59 12.38 14.53
N ALA A 81 6.31 12.73 15.59
CA ALA A 81 7.53 13.53 15.49
C ALA A 81 8.63 12.79 14.72
N GLN A 82 8.83 11.50 15.00
CA GLN A 82 9.78 10.66 14.26
C GLN A 82 9.37 10.49 12.79
N ALA A 83 8.08 10.24 12.54
CA ALA A 83 7.53 10.11 11.19
C ALA A 83 7.76 11.37 10.36
N LEU A 84 7.57 12.56 10.93
CA LEU A 84 7.84 13.81 10.24
C LEU A 84 9.29 13.87 9.74
N GLN A 85 10.27 13.48 10.54
CA GLN A 85 11.68 13.48 10.12
C GLN A 85 11.93 12.46 9.00
N ILE A 86 11.35 11.26 9.09
CA ILE A 86 11.50 10.21 8.07
C ILE A 86 10.84 10.64 6.76
N ILE A 87 9.64 11.22 6.80
CA ILE A 87 8.93 11.68 5.60
C ILE A 87 9.70 12.82 4.94
N LYS A 88 10.23 13.77 5.71
CA LYS A 88 11.09 14.85 5.19
C LYS A 88 12.31 14.27 4.48
N ALA A 89 13.03 13.37 5.12
CA ALA A 89 14.19 12.72 4.54
C ALA A 89 13.84 11.92 3.28
N TYR A 90 12.68 11.25 3.26
CA TYR A 90 12.15 10.55 2.09
C TYR A 90 11.82 11.51 0.95
N ARG A 91 11.10 12.60 1.23
CA ARG A 91 10.80 13.68 0.27
C ARG A 91 12.07 14.26 -0.33
N ASP A 92 13.02 14.65 0.52
CA ASP A 92 14.22 15.39 0.14
C ASP A 92 15.19 14.54 -0.72
N ARG A 93 15.11 13.20 -0.63
CA ARG A 93 15.81 12.29 -1.55
C ARG A 93 14.99 11.91 -2.79
N GLY A 94 13.93 12.66 -3.12
CA GLY A 94 13.12 12.47 -4.32
C GLY A 94 12.12 11.33 -4.24
N CYS A 95 11.66 10.96 -3.04
CA CYS A 95 10.69 9.90 -2.79
C CYS A 95 11.14 8.53 -3.32
N THR A 96 12.44 8.24 -3.23
CA THR A 96 12.99 6.95 -3.62
C THR A 96 12.89 5.98 -2.46
N LEU A 97 12.20 4.86 -2.67
CA LEU A 97 12.11 3.78 -1.69
C LEU A 97 13.43 2.99 -1.62
N PRO A 98 13.82 2.51 -0.43
CA PRO A 98 14.89 1.54 -0.30
C PRO A 98 14.49 0.18 -0.89
N SER A 99 15.42 -0.78 -0.87
CA SER A 99 15.10 -2.16 -1.24
C SER A 99 13.93 -2.70 -0.40
N PRO A 100 13.05 -3.51 -0.99
CA PRO A 100 11.93 -4.12 -0.27
C PRO A 100 12.40 -4.86 0.99
N PRO A 101 11.61 -4.85 2.09
CA PRO A 101 11.92 -5.61 3.29
C PRO A 101 12.06 -7.11 3.01
N SER A 102 12.91 -7.80 3.77
CA SER A 102 13.01 -9.26 3.70
C SER A 102 11.71 -9.93 4.16
N HIS A 103 11.51 -11.19 3.75
CA HIS A 103 10.37 -12.00 4.24
C HIS A 103 10.31 -12.06 5.77
N LYS A 104 11.48 -12.16 6.42
CA LYS A 104 11.56 -12.13 7.88
C LYS A 104 11.08 -10.78 8.43
N THR A 105 11.54 -9.69 7.85
CA THR A 105 11.12 -8.34 8.25
C THR A 105 9.62 -8.15 8.08
N ILE A 106 9.04 -8.61 6.97
CA ILE A 106 7.57 -8.56 6.75
C ILE A 106 6.84 -9.36 7.84
N ASN A 107 7.30 -10.56 8.18
CA ASN A 107 6.69 -11.34 9.25
C ASN A 107 6.79 -10.65 10.62
N ASP A 108 7.94 -10.04 10.92
CA ASP A 108 8.15 -9.27 12.14
C ASP A 108 7.22 -8.03 12.18
N MET A 109 7.05 -7.34 11.05
CA MET A 109 6.12 -6.20 10.92
C MET A 109 4.67 -6.62 11.15
N MET A 110 4.24 -7.75 10.56
CA MET A 110 2.89 -8.30 10.77
C MET A 110 2.67 -8.61 12.25
N SER A 111 3.61 -9.31 12.87
CA SER A 111 3.53 -9.68 14.30
C SER A 111 3.53 -8.47 15.22
N PHE A 112 4.32 -7.45 14.88
CA PHE A 112 4.36 -6.18 15.61
C PHE A 112 3.01 -5.44 15.53
N MET A 113 2.41 -5.39 14.34
CA MET A 113 1.16 -4.67 14.08
C MET A 113 -0.01 -5.26 14.89
N VAL A 114 -0.10 -6.59 14.97
CA VAL A 114 -1.20 -7.28 15.67
C VAL A 114 -0.85 -7.67 17.11
N ALA A 115 0.34 -7.29 17.58
CA ALA A 115 0.85 -7.55 18.93
C ALA A 115 0.88 -9.05 19.31
N THR A 116 0.95 -9.95 18.33
CA THR A 116 1.03 -11.40 18.54
C THR A 116 1.82 -12.04 17.40
N PRO A 117 2.51 -13.18 17.64
CA PRO A 117 3.24 -13.86 16.57
C PRO A 117 2.31 -14.27 15.43
N VAL A 118 2.68 -13.89 14.21
CA VAL A 118 1.99 -14.29 12.99
C VAL A 118 2.73 -15.46 12.34
N PRO A 119 2.06 -16.57 11.99
CA PRO A 119 2.69 -17.69 11.30
C PRO A 119 3.30 -17.24 9.95
N ALA A 120 4.50 -17.75 9.65
CA ALA A 120 5.24 -17.35 8.43
C ALA A 120 4.50 -17.72 7.12
N GLU A 121 3.54 -18.63 7.19
CA GLU A 121 2.69 -19.01 6.04
C GLU A 121 1.82 -17.86 5.49
N TYR A 122 1.61 -16.78 6.28
CA TYR A 122 0.90 -15.58 5.83
C TYR A 122 1.78 -14.62 5.02
N VAL A 123 3.11 -14.78 5.05
CA VAL A 123 4.03 -13.86 4.36
C VAL A 123 3.81 -13.84 2.85
N PRO A 124 3.62 -14.97 2.13
CA PRO A 124 3.34 -14.95 0.71
C PRO A 124 2.10 -14.13 0.35
N MET A 125 1.00 -14.31 1.08
CA MET A 125 -0.22 -13.53 0.90
C MET A 125 0.04 -12.03 1.10
N MET A 126 0.77 -11.64 2.13
CA MET A 126 1.10 -10.24 2.41
C MET A 126 1.95 -9.63 1.30
N LEU A 127 2.92 -10.38 0.76
CA LEU A 127 3.75 -9.92 -0.36
C LEU A 127 2.93 -9.67 -1.63
N GLU A 128 1.95 -10.53 -1.90
CA GLU A 128 1.00 -10.33 -3.00
C GLU A 128 0.16 -9.07 -2.81
N GLU A 129 -0.38 -8.85 -1.59
CA GLU A 129 -1.17 -7.66 -1.27
C GLU A 129 -0.36 -6.35 -1.34
N MET A 130 0.92 -6.40 -1.00
CA MET A 130 1.78 -5.22 -0.99
C MET A 130 2.32 -4.84 -2.37
N GLU A 131 2.28 -5.73 -3.33
CA GLU A 131 2.78 -5.52 -4.71
C GLU A 131 4.17 -4.84 -4.77
N LEU A 132 5.07 -5.18 -3.85
CA LEU A 132 6.36 -4.50 -3.69
C LEU A 132 7.25 -4.51 -4.94
N HIS A 133 6.95 -5.40 -5.89
CA HIS A 133 7.64 -5.50 -7.17
C HIS A 133 6.84 -4.88 -8.33
N GLY A 134 5.72 -4.20 -8.04
CA GLY A 134 4.86 -3.58 -9.05
C GLY A 134 4.14 -4.59 -9.96
N VAL A 135 4.01 -5.83 -9.50
CA VAL A 135 3.29 -6.90 -10.21
C VAL A 135 2.04 -7.24 -9.41
N ASP A 136 0.87 -6.98 -10.01
CA ASP A 136 -0.40 -7.49 -9.46
C ASP A 136 -0.47 -9.00 -9.71
N ALA A 137 -0.24 -9.80 -8.66
CA ALA A 137 -0.28 -11.27 -8.73
C ALA A 137 -1.67 -11.81 -9.10
N ARG A 138 -2.71 -10.98 -8.98
CA ARG A 138 -4.10 -11.29 -9.35
C ARG A 138 -4.49 -10.80 -10.73
N ALA A 139 -3.59 -10.09 -11.43
CA ALA A 139 -3.84 -9.67 -12.80
C ALA A 139 -3.90 -10.91 -13.70
N VAL A 140 -5.01 -11.06 -14.40
CA VAL A 140 -5.14 -12.12 -15.42
C VAL A 140 -4.38 -11.67 -16.68
N PRO A 141 -3.42 -12.47 -17.18
CA PRO A 141 -2.67 -12.11 -18.38
C PRO A 141 -3.55 -12.29 -19.62
N PHE A 142 -4.27 -11.24 -20.00
CA PHE A 142 -5.05 -11.20 -21.25
C PHE A 142 -4.26 -10.68 -22.45
N ASP A 143 -2.97 -10.40 -22.29
CA ASP A 143 -2.15 -9.85 -23.38
C ASP A 143 -1.99 -10.81 -24.57
N ASP A 144 -2.00 -12.12 -24.30
CA ASP A 144 -1.89 -13.17 -25.30
C ASP A 144 -3.22 -13.52 -26.00
N VAL A 145 -4.34 -12.93 -25.54
CA VAL A 145 -5.65 -13.15 -26.17
C VAL A 145 -5.78 -12.24 -27.40
N ALA A 146 -6.10 -12.80 -28.55
CA ALA A 146 -6.28 -12.07 -29.79
C ALA A 146 -7.32 -10.92 -29.61
N VAL A 147 -7.02 -9.76 -30.20
CA VAL A 147 -7.83 -8.54 -30.03
C VAL A 147 -9.25 -8.75 -30.55
N ASP A 148 -9.42 -9.43 -31.68
CA ASP A 148 -10.71 -9.74 -32.26
C ASP A 148 -11.56 -10.67 -31.36
N ALA A 149 -10.94 -11.60 -30.65
CA ALA A 149 -11.63 -12.45 -29.68
C ALA A 149 -12.16 -11.62 -28.49
N LYS A 150 -11.41 -10.62 -28.04
CA LYS A 150 -11.85 -9.69 -26.97
C LYS A 150 -12.99 -8.81 -27.43
N GLU A 151 -12.94 -8.29 -28.66
CA GLU A 151 -13.94 -7.39 -29.23
C GLU A 151 -15.29 -8.09 -29.47
N HIS A 152 -15.29 -9.40 -29.66
CA HIS A 152 -16.51 -10.21 -29.84
C HIS A 152 -17.05 -10.82 -28.54
N PHE A 153 -16.37 -10.59 -27.41
CA PHE A 153 -16.80 -11.07 -26.10
C PHE A 153 -17.35 -9.92 -25.28
N ASN A 154 -18.69 -9.82 -25.22
CA ASN A 154 -19.35 -8.77 -24.46
C ASN A 154 -19.72 -9.25 -23.06
N VAL A 155 -19.41 -8.42 -22.07
CA VAL A 155 -19.79 -8.62 -20.66
C VAL A 155 -20.84 -7.59 -20.29
N VAL A 156 -21.88 -8.02 -19.59
CA VAL A 156 -22.87 -7.12 -19.00
C VAL A 156 -22.67 -7.09 -17.50
N VAL A 157 -22.37 -5.92 -16.94
CA VAL A 157 -22.23 -5.72 -15.50
C VAL A 157 -23.55 -5.18 -14.95
N ILE A 158 -24.21 -5.98 -14.10
CA ILE A 158 -25.47 -5.58 -13.47
C ILE A 158 -25.17 -5.11 -12.04
N GLY A 159 -25.40 -3.82 -11.80
CA GLY A 159 -25.22 -3.17 -10.51
C GLY A 159 -23.97 -2.28 -10.45
N GLY A 160 -24.16 -1.06 -9.93
CA GLY A 160 -23.11 -0.03 -9.79
C GLY A 160 -22.52 0.08 -8.37
N GLY A 161 -22.65 -0.96 -7.55
CA GLY A 161 -21.99 -1.02 -6.25
C GLY A 161 -20.47 -1.30 -6.38
N MET A 162 -19.78 -1.44 -5.25
CA MET A 162 -18.31 -1.65 -5.21
C MET A 162 -17.83 -2.78 -6.13
N SER A 163 -18.50 -3.93 -6.11
CA SER A 163 -18.15 -5.08 -6.95
C SER A 163 -18.36 -4.82 -8.43
N GLY A 164 -19.45 -4.13 -8.82
CA GLY A 164 -19.69 -3.77 -10.21
C GLY A 164 -18.70 -2.77 -10.76
N VAL A 165 -18.34 -1.76 -9.98
CA VAL A 165 -17.30 -0.79 -10.34
C VAL A 165 -15.93 -1.49 -10.48
N LEU A 166 -15.57 -2.37 -9.55
CA LEU A 166 -14.32 -3.13 -9.63
C LEU A 166 -14.30 -4.05 -10.86
N ALA A 167 -15.42 -4.74 -11.16
CA ALA A 167 -15.52 -5.57 -12.35
C ALA A 167 -15.32 -4.73 -13.62
N ALA A 168 -15.96 -3.55 -13.71
CA ALA A 168 -15.81 -2.63 -14.84
C ALA A 168 -14.34 -2.17 -15.01
N ILE A 169 -13.65 -1.84 -13.93
CA ILE A 169 -12.23 -1.48 -13.95
C ILE A 169 -11.40 -2.63 -14.51
N ARG A 170 -11.57 -3.86 -13.99
CA ARG A 170 -10.80 -5.04 -14.43
C ARG A 170 -11.09 -5.42 -15.87
N LEU A 171 -12.34 -5.33 -16.33
CA LEU A 171 -12.71 -5.55 -17.74
C LEU A 171 -12.07 -4.51 -18.65
N HIS A 172 -12.07 -3.24 -18.23
CA HIS A 172 -11.44 -2.16 -18.97
C HIS A 172 -9.92 -2.38 -19.10
N GLU A 173 -9.24 -2.73 -18.01
CA GLU A 173 -7.81 -3.06 -18.00
C GLU A 173 -7.48 -4.24 -18.93
N ALA A 174 -8.35 -5.25 -18.97
CA ALA A 174 -8.22 -6.41 -19.85
C ALA A 174 -8.53 -6.11 -21.32
N GLY A 175 -9.09 -4.94 -21.63
CA GLY A 175 -9.55 -4.57 -22.98
C GLY A 175 -10.78 -5.36 -23.43
N ILE A 176 -11.63 -5.78 -22.51
CA ILE A 176 -12.87 -6.50 -22.76
C ILE A 176 -14.03 -5.50 -22.78
N PRO A 177 -14.86 -5.46 -23.83
CA PRO A 177 -16.03 -4.60 -23.90
C PRO A 177 -17.10 -4.97 -22.85
N PHE A 178 -17.76 -3.97 -22.23
CA PHE A 178 -18.82 -4.17 -21.26
C PHE A 178 -19.81 -3.01 -21.26
#